data_8da6c516e6fea17a8ea8c2f473a4ecb2
#
_entry.id   8da6c516e6fea17a8ea8c2f473a4ecb2
#
_cell.length_a   1.000
_cell.length_b   1.000
_cell.length_c   1.000
_cell.angle_alpha   90.00
_cell.angle_beta   90.00
_cell.angle_gamma   90.00
#
_symmetry.space_group_name_H-M   'P 1'
#
loop_
_entity.id
_entity.type
_entity.pdbx_description
1 polymer ?
#
loop_
_entity_poly.entity_id
_entity_poly.type
_entity_poly.pdbx_seq_one_letter_code
_entity_poly.pdbx_strand_id
1 'polypeptide(L)'
;MKFPIITILCVLTAFQHSFGQKSEPSVNEKIVKDYFGGWARKDWNAVANNLAEGFTFTSAAPDDHIPIDKFKEKCWVQADHIDHFEFPRFISNGNETFAIVHVITRDKRIIRNVEFFVFEKGKIKSIEVFFGGNGKGFPTNNEQ
;
A
#
# COMPACT_ATOMS: atom_id res chain seq x y z
N MET A 1 9.14 -5.57 75.62
CA MET A 1 8.46 -6.15 74.45
C MET A 1 8.57 -5.15 73.31
N LYS A 2 9.38 -5.47 72.29
CA LYS A 2 9.55 -4.61 71.09
C LYS A 2 8.76 -5.24 69.98
N PHE A 3 7.75 -4.52 69.43
CA PHE A 3 6.99 -4.96 68.26
C PHE A 3 7.73 -4.50 66.98
N PRO A 4 7.93 -5.35 65.96
CA PRO A 4 8.47 -4.94 64.71
C PRO A 4 7.41 -4.25 63.84
N ILE A 5 7.78 -3.08 63.33
CA ILE A 5 6.98 -2.35 62.35
C ILE A 5 7.16 -3.03 61.00
N ILE A 6 6.12 -3.67 60.47
CA ILE A 6 6.08 -4.25 59.11
C ILE A 6 5.76 -3.10 58.14
N THR A 7 6.77 -2.68 57.43
CA THR A 7 6.60 -1.70 56.32
C THR A 7 6.05 -2.43 55.10
N ILE A 8 4.77 -2.25 54.81
CA ILE A 8 4.16 -2.77 53.58
C ILE A 8 4.57 -1.83 52.41
N LEU A 9 5.49 -2.33 51.58
CA LEU A 9 5.88 -1.66 50.34
C LEU A 9 4.78 -1.92 49.30
N CYS A 10 3.87 -0.95 49.08
CA CYS A 10 2.91 -0.98 47.99
C CYS A 10 3.68 -0.78 46.66
N VAL A 11 3.87 -1.87 45.92
CA VAL A 11 4.34 -1.82 44.52
C VAL A 11 3.16 -1.39 43.67
N LEU A 12 3.08 -0.10 43.35
CA LEU A 12 2.18 0.41 42.32
C LEU A 12 2.72 -0.03 40.94
N THR A 13 2.23 -1.14 40.43
CA THR A 13 2.40 -1.50 39.02
C THR A 13 1.59 -0.51 38.18
N ALA A 14 2.26 0.48 37.62
CA ALA A 14 1.69 1.34 36.61
C ALA A 14 1.39 0.51 35.34
N PHE A 15 0.14 0.11 35.16
CA PHE A 15 -0.37 -0.37 33.88
C PHE A 15 -0.29 0.82 32.89
N GLN A 16 0.81 0.93 32.17
CA GLN A 16 0.88 1.79 31.01
C GLN A 16 -0.03 1.22 29.93
N HIS A 17 -1.22 1.77 29.84
CA HIS A 17 -2.08 1.54 28.68
C HIS A 17 -1.34 2.13 27.48
N SER A 18 -0.71 1.28 26.67
CA SER A 18 -0.23 1.64 25.36
C SER A 18 -1.44 1.97 24.50
N PHE A 19 -1.91 3.21 24.58
CA PHE A 19 -2.77 3.77 23.56
C PHE A 19 -1.99 3.67 22.25
N GLY A 20 -2.58 3.00 21.25
CA GLY A 20 -1.95 2.69 19.98
C GLY A 20 -1.21 3.89 19.39
N GLN A 21 0.08 3.92 19.58
CA GLN A 21 0.96 4.88 18.94
C GLN A 21 0.83 4.62 17.45
N LYS A 22 0.26 5.60 16.71
CA LYS A 22 0.24 5.58 15.26
C LYS A 22 1.72 5.56 14.84
N SER A 23 2.22 4.40 14.47
CA SER A 23 3.63 4.27 14.06
C SER A 23 3.90 5.22 12.90
N GLU A 24 5.05 5.89 12.94
CA GLU A 24 5.51 6.69 11.80
C GLU A 24 5.48 5.84 10.54
N PRO A 25 5.05 6.41 9.39
CA PRO A 25 5.02 5.69 8.14
C PRO A 25 6.39 5.12 7.80
N SER A 26 6.45 3.87 7.37
CA SER A 26 7.71 3.27 6.92
C SER A 26 8.24 4.01 5.68
N VAL A 27 9.54 3.89 5.42
CA VAL A 27 10.15 4.46 4.20
C VAL A 27 9.43 3.96 2.94
N ASN A 28 9.09 2.67 2.93
CA ASN A 28 8.37 2.06 1.81
C ASN A 28 6.98 2.68 1.60
N GLU A 29 6.23 2.87 2.69
CA GLU A 29 4.91 3.54 2.62
C GLU A 29 5.00 4.95 2.03
N LYS A 30 6.06 5.68 2.39
CA LYS A 30 6.28 7.00 1.84
C LYS A 30 6.53 6.94 0.33
N ILE A 31 7.38 6.01 -0.13
CA ILE A 31 7.67 5.82 -1.57
C ILE A 31 6.40 5.45 -2.33
N VAL A 32 5.57 4.55 -1.78
CA VAL A 32 4.27 4.20 -2.39
C VAL A 32 3.37 5.42 -2.51
N LYS A 33 3.25 6.23 -1.46
CA LYS A 33 2.43 7.45 -1.49
C LYS A 33 2.96 8.49 -2.49
N ASP A 34 4.27 8.64 -2.59
CA ASP A 34 4.91 9.55 -3.56
C ASP A 34 4.66 9.08 -5.00
N TYR A 35 4.76 7.77 -5.26
CA TYR A 35 4.43 7.14 -6.54
C TYR A 35 2.97 7.43 -6.94
N PHE A 36 2.01 7.16 -6.07
CA PHE A 36 0.59 7.44 -6.35
C PHE A 36 0.28 8.95 -6.40
N GLY A 37 1.03 9.75 -5.68
CA GLY A 37 0.97 11.20 -5.79
C GLY A 37 1.31 11.69 -7.22
N GLY A 38 2.26 11.05 -7.88
CA GLY A 38 2.57 11.28 -9.30
C GLY A 38 1.37 10.99 -10.21
N TRP A 39 0.70 9.86 -9.99
CA TRP A 39 -0.52 9.48 -10.72
C TRP A 39 -1.65 10.50 -10.56
N ALA A 40 -1.94 10.90 -9.33
CA ALA A 40 -3.02 11.85 -9.04
C ALA A 40 -2.77 13.24 -9.67
N ARG A 41 -1.49 13.65 -9.75
CA ARG A 41 -1.10 14.92 -10.41
C ARG A 41 -0.89 14.79 -11.91
N LYS A 42 -1.00 13.60 -12.48
CA LYS A 42 -0.69 13.31 -13.88
C LYS A 42 0.77 13.67 -14.26
N ASP A 43 1.68 13.42 -13.33
CA ASP A 43 3.11 13.66 -13.50
C ASP A 43 3.85 12.34 -13.67
N TRP A 44 4.05 11.92 -14.93
CA TRP A 44 4.78 10.68 -15.20
C TRP A 44 6.22 10.71 -14.67
N ASN A 45 6.88 11.85 -14.70
CA ASN A 45 8.26 11.94 -14.21
C ASN A 45 8.32 11.68 -12.70
N ALA A 46 7.35 12.20 -11.95
CA ALA A 46 7.23 11.91 -10.53
C ALA A 46 6.94 10.41 -10.28
N VAL A 47 6.11 9.76 -11.11
CA VAL A 47 5.89 8.30 -11.05
C VAL A 47 7.21 7.56 -11.32
N ALA A 48 7.84 7.83 -12.46
CA ALA A 48 9.05 7.13 -12.92
C ALA A 48 10.23 7.29 -11.96
N ASN A 49 10.37 8.43 -11.29
CA ASN A 49 11.42 8.67 -10.30
C ASN A 49 11.35 7.73 -9.09
N ASN A 50 10.20 7.15 -8.80
CA ASN A 50 10.02 6.15 -7.74
C ASN A 50 10.32 4.71 -8.20
N LEU A 51 10.48 4.47 -9.51
CA LEU A 51 10.70 3.15 -10.08
C LEU A 51 12.21 2.86 -10.22
N ALA A 52 12.60 1.62 -9.92
CA ALA A 52 13.97 1.15 -10.06
C ALA A 52 14.31 0.83 -11.52
N GLU A 53 15.61 0.76 -11.83
CA GLU A 53 16.07 0.17 -13.08
C GLU A 53 15.59 -1.29 -13.20
N GLY A 54 15.09 -1.66 -14.39
CA GLY A 54 14.51 -2.98 -14.64
C GLY A 54 13.22 -3.22 -13.84
N PHE A 55 12.45 -2.15 -13.55
CA PHE A 55 11.10 -2.25 -12.98
C PHE A 55 10.20 -3.17 -13.81
N THR A 56 9.35 -3.93 -13.11
CA THR A 56 8.31 -4.77 -13.73
C THR A 56 6.95 -4.56 -13.10
N PHE A 57 5.91 -4.75 -13.89
CA PHE A 57 4.52 -4.65 -13.45
C PHE A 57 3.76 -5.92 -13.84
N THR A 58 2.95 -6.42 -12.91
CA THR A 58 2.07 -7.57 -13.09
C THR A 58 0.65 -7.20 -12.66
N SER A 59 -0.34 -7.56 -13.45
CA SER A 59 -1.75 -7.45 -13.08
C SER A 59 -2.51 -8.69 -13.54
N ALA A 60 -3.84 -8.64 -13.54
CA ALA A 60 -4.63 -9.72 -14.11
C ALA A 60 -4.19 -9.98 -15.56
N ALA A 61 -4.22 -11.24 -16.01
CA ALA A 61 -3.80 -11.63 -17.35
C ALA A 61 -4.28 -10.63 -18.44
N PRO A 62 -3.47 -10.28 -19.44
CA PRO A 62 -2.21 -10.93 -19.82
C PRO A 62 -0.93 -10.22 -19.33
N ASP A 63 -1.03 -9.25 -18.41
CA ASP A 63 0.13 -8.44 -18.01
C ASP A 63 0.94 -9.18 -16.94
N ASP A 64 2.03 -9.82 -17.36
CA ASP A 64 2.95 -10.51 -16.47
C ASP A 64 4.37 -9.97 -16.67
N HIS A 65 4.94 -9.38 -15.61
CA HIS A 65 6.29 -8.81 -15.56
C HIS A 65 6.60 -7.84 -16.73
N ILE A 66 5.61 -7.05 -17.16
CA ILE A 66 5.81 -6.10 -18.25
C ILE A 66 6.77 -4.97 -17.84
N PRO A 67 7.68 -4.53 -18.73
CA PRO A 67 8.63 -3.46 -18.44
C PRO A 67 7.96 -2.08 -18.41
N ILE A 68 8.71 -1.09 -17.91
CA ILE A 68 8.22 0.28 -17.64
C ILE A 68 7.54 0.94 -18.87
N ASP A 69 8.07 0.73 -20.06
CA ASP A 69 7.50 1.34 -21.31
C ASP A 69 6.13 0.74 -21.60
N LYS A 70 5.99 -0.57 -21.48
CA LYS A 70 4.70 -1.27 -21.65
C LYS A 70 3.72 -0.93 -20.54
N PHE A 71 4.20 -0.81 -19.31
CA PHE A 71 3.40 -0.33 -18.19
C PHE A 71 2.86 1.08 -18.46
N LYS A 72 3.72 2.01 -18.91
CA LYS A 72 3.30 3.35 -19.29
C LYS A 72 2.27 3.33 -20.42
N GLU A 73 2.56 2.61 -21.50
CA GLU A 73 1.67 2.51 -22.66
C GLU A 73 0.26 2.04 -22.28
N LYS A 74 0.18 0.99 -21.44
CA LYS A 74 -1.09 0.35 -21.10
C LYS A 74 -1.85 1.03 -19.96
N CYS A 75 -1.14 1.49 -18.94
CA CYS A 75 -1.76 1.90 -17.69
C CYS A 75 -1.88 3.42 -17.55
N TRP A 76 -0.95 4.20 -18.13
CA TRP A 76 -0.90 5.65 -17.89
C TRP A 76 -2.16 6.40 -18.40
N VAL A 77 -2.84 5.87 -19.37
CA VAL A 77 -4.12 6.41 -19.86
C VAL A 77 -5.18 6.51 -18.75
N GLN A 78 -5.06 5.70 -17.69
CA GLN A 78 -5.99 5.72 -16.55
C GLN A 78 -5.83 6.99 -15.70
N ALA A 79 -4.68 7.67 -15.73
CA ALA A 79 -4.42 8.87 -14.95
C ALA A 79 -5.46 9.98 -15.21
N ASP A 80 -6.05 10.00 -16.41
CA ASP A 80 -7.09 10.97 -16.77
C ASP A 80 -8.40 10.77 -16.01
N HIS A 81 -8.64 9.56 -15.52
CA HIS A 81 -9.85 9.19 -14.80
C HIS A 81 -9.71 9.25 -13.28
N ILE A 82 -8.46 9.35 -12.78
CA ILE A 82 -8.17 9.31 -11.34
C ILE A 82 -8.35 10.70 -10.73
N ASP A 83 -9.06 10.77 -9.61
CA ASP A 83 -9.17 11.96 -8.75
C ASP A 83 -8.08 11.92 -7.67
N HIS A 84 -8.10 10.90 -6.81
CA HIS A 84 -7.09 10.68 -5.77
C HIS A 84 -7.03 9.22 -5.33
N PHE A 85 -6.13 8.92 -4.39
CA PHE A 85 -5.97 7.61 -3.79
C PHE A 85 -6.15 7.67 -2.29
N GLU A 86 -6.75 6.63 -1.72
CA GLU A 86 -6.82 6.39 -0.28
C GLU A 86 -6.12 5.08 0.05
N PHE A 87 -5.44 5.04 1.20
CA PHE A 87 -4.67 3.89 1.64
C PHE A 87 -5.16 3.42 3.01
N PRO A 88 -6.20 2.57 3.06
CA PRO A 88 -6.74 2.07 4.32
C PRO A 88 -5.70 1.31 5.15
N ARG A 89 -4.77 0.62 4.49
CA ARG A 89 -3.76 -0.19 5.18
C ARG A 89 -2.50 -0.42 4.39
N PHE A 90 -1.38 -0.41 5.11
CA PHE A 90 -0.09 -0.93 4.67
C PHE A 90 0.35 -2.05 5.60
N ILE A 91 1.05 -3.05 5.04
CA ILE A 91 1.76 -4.10 5.76
C ILE A 91 3.13 -4.21 5.11
N SER A 92 4.19 -3.81 5.82
CA SER A 92 5.56 -3.82 5.31
C SER A 92 6.41 -4.81 6.08
N ASN A 93 7.27 -5.53 5.35
CA ASN A 93 8.27 -6.42 5.92
C ASN A 93 9.55 -6.35 5.07
N GLY A 94 10.62 -5.78 5.62
CA GLY A 94 11.88 -5.59 4.89
C GLY A 94 11.70 -4.75 3.63
N ASN A 95 11.98 -5.35 2.47
CA ASN A 95 11.86 -4.73 1.16
C ASN A 95 10.50 -5.00 0.46
N GLU A 96 9.51 -5.45 1.19
CA GLU A 96 8.18 -5.78 0.66
C GLU A 96 7.10 -4.97 1.35
N THR A 97 6.06 -4.61 0.62
CA THR A 97 4.90 -3.90 1.17
C THR A 97 3.62 -4.33 0.44
N PHE A 98 2.62 -4.74 1.20
CA PHE A 98 1.24 -4.84 0.73
C PHE A 98 0.49 -3.56 1.08
N ALA A 99 -0.25 -3.02 0.13
CA ALA A 99 -1.14 -1.88 0.33
C ALA A 99 -2.56 -2.23 -0.10
N ILE A 100 -3.55 -1.89 0.73
CA ILE A 100 -4.93 -1.77 0.26
C ILE A 100 -5.05 -0.37 -0.34
N VAL A 101 -5.40 -0.30 -1.61
CA VAL A 101 -5.49 0.95 -2.38
C VAL A 101 -6.92 1.14 -2.84
N HIS A 102 -7.51 2.27 -2.49
CA HIS A 102 -8.75 2.73 -3.08
C HIS A 102 -8.42 3.80 -4.12
N VAL A 103 -8.70 3.50 -5.37
CA VAL A 103 -8.63 4.48 -6.46
C VAL A 103 -9.97 5.20 -6.53
N ILE A 104 -9.99 6.48 -6.24
CA ILE A 104 -11.17 7.31 -6.36
C ILE A 104 -11.14 7.98 -7.73
N THR A 105 -12.14 7.68 -8.54
CA THR A 105 -12.23 8.24 -9.90
C THR A 105 -12.97 9.58 -9.90
N ARG A 106 -12.77 10.38 -10.96
CA ARG A 106 -13.44 11.69 -11.12
C ARG A 106 -14.96 11.59 -11.20
N ASP A 107 -15.48 10.46 -11.68
CA ASP A 107 -16.92 10.11 -11.68
C ASP A 107 -17.38 9.46 -10.36
N LYS A 108 -16.54 9.54 -9.30
CA LYS A 108 -16.84 9.13 -7.92
C LYS A 108 -17.00 7.62 -7.71
N ARG A 109 -16.54 6.78 -8.62
CA ARG A 109 -16.42 5.34 -8.39
C ARG A 109 -15.23 5.04 -7.50
N ILE A 110 -15.32 3.96 -6.75
CA ILE A 110 -14.22 3.45 -5.91
C ILE A 110 -13.79 2.10 -6.47
N ILE A 111 -12.54 2.02 -6.91
CA ILE A 111 -11.92 0.77 -7.33
C ILE A 111 -11.01 0.33 -6.19
N ARG A 112 -11.18 -0.90 -5.70
CA ARG A 112 -10.41 -1.44 -4.57
C ARG A 112 -9.43 -2.47 -5.07
N ASN A 113 -8.15 -2.24 -4.75
CA ASN A 113 -7.06 -3.13 -5.10
C ASN A 113 -6.30 -3.55 -3.85
N VAL A 114 -5.64 -4.70 -3.92
CA VAL A 114 -4.47 -4.99 -3.10
C VAL A 114 -3.28 -4.93 -4.03
N GLU A 115 -2.25 -4.19 -3.65
CA GLU A 115 -1.04 -4.06 -4.44
C GLU A 115 0.16 -4.52 -3.61
N PHE A 116 0.99 -5.34 -4.23
CA PHE A 116 2.23 -5.84 -3.66
C PHE A 116 3.42 -5.14 -4.31
N PHE A 117 4.26 -4.55 -3.48
CA PHE A 117 5.44 -3.79 -3.89
C PHE A 117 6.69 -4.48 -3.40
N VAL A 118 7.68 -4.65 -4.26
CA VAL A 118 9.04 -5.03 -3.90
C VAL A 118 9.97 -3.83 -4.14
N PHE A 119 10.88 -3.56 -3.20
CA PHE A 119 11.78 -2.41 -3.26
C PHE A 119 13.22 -2.85 -3.44
N GLU A 120 13.96 -2.07 -4.22
CA GLU A 120 15.40 -2.19 -4.38
C GLU A 120 16.04 -0.81 -4.32
N LYS A 121 17.04 -0.62 -3.44
CA LYS A 121 17.80 0.64 -3.28
C LYS A 121 16.90 1.87 -3.13
N GLY A 122 15.83 1.75 -2.35
CA GLY A 122 14.91 2.85 -2.07
C GLY A 122 13.99 3.23 -3.22
N LYS A 123 13.77 2.31 -4.18
CA LYS A 123 12.84 2.47 -5.30
C LYS A 123 12.00 1.21 -5.49
N ILE A 124 10.86 1.35 -6.15
CA ILE A 124 9.95 0.25 -6.44
C ILE A 124 10.54 -0.60 -7.58
N LYS A 125 10.88 -1.85 -7.30
CA LYS A 125 11.41 -2.82 -8.27
C LYS A 125 10.33 -3.56 -9.02
N SER A 126 9.24 -3.91 -8.32
CA SER A 126 8.08 -4.52 -8.97
C SER A 126 6.80 -4.12 -8.25
N ILE A 127 5.72 -4.12 -9.03
CA ILE A 127 4.35 -4.00 -8.54
C ILE A 127 3.56 -5.18 -9.08
N GLU A 128 2.82 -5.86 -8.19
CA GLU A 128 1.81 -6.82 -8.57
C GLU A 128 0.44 -6.38 -8.04
N VAL A 129 -0.56 -6.29 -8.92
CA VAL A 129 -1.89 -5.76 -8.58
C VAL A 129 -2.93 -6.86 -8.59
N PHE A 130 -3.61 -7.00 -7.48
CA PHE A 130 -4.76 -7.90 -7.31
C PHE A 130 -6.03 -7.07 -7.31
N PHE A 131 -6.77 -7.10 -8.41
CA PHE A 131 -8.02 -6.36 -8.51
C PHE A 131 -9.13 -7.05 -7.71
N GLY A 132 -9.79 -6.30 -6.86
CA GLY A 132 -11.07 -6.71 -6.31
C GLY A 132 -12.16 -6.57 -7.36
N GLY A 133 -12.37 -7.60 -8.16
CA GLY A 133 -13.40 -7.77 -9.18
C GLY A 133 -14.11 -6.54 -9.78
N ASN A 134 -14.46 -6.60 -11.03
CA ASN A 134 -15.20 -5.55 -11.75
C ASN A 134 -16.72 -5.58 -11.50
N GLY A 135 -17.17 -6.10 -10.35
CA GLY A 135 -18.58 -6.21 -9.98
C GLY A 135 -19.30 -7.46 -10.53
N LYS A 136 -18.60 -8.33 -11.26
CA LYS A 136 -19.20 -9.59 -11.74
C LYS A 136 -18.96 -10.78 -10.81
N GLY A 137 -18.27 -10.57 -9.69
CA GLY A 137 -17.99 -11.62 -8.71
C GLY A 137 -17.04 -12.73 -9.23
N PHE A 138 -16.88 -13.78 -8.45
CA PHE A 138 -16.22 -14.98 -8.93
C PHE A 138 -17.10 -15.68 -9.97
N PRO A 139 -16.50 -16.25 -11.03
CA PRO A 139 -17.24 -17.13 -11.93
C PRO A 139 -17.89 -18.25 -11.11
N THR A 140 -19.20 -18.31 -11.11
CA THR A 140 -19.95 -19.43 -10.52
C THR A 140 -20.22 -20.44 -11.62
N ASN A 141 -20.38 -21.72 -11.27
CA ASN A 141 -20.68 -22.78 -12.24
C ASN A 141 -22.03 -22.56 -13.00
N ASN A 142 -22.74 -21.48 -12.70
CA ASN A 142 -24.01 -21.11 -13.30
C ASN A 142 -23.88 -19.99 -14.37
N GLU A 143 -22.65 -19.52 -14.65
CA GLU A 143 -22.38 -18.51 -15.69
C GLU A 143 -21.69 -19.17 -16.90
N GLN A 144 -22.36 -20.18 -17.50
CA GLN A 144 -22.01 -20.73 -18.81
C GLN A 144 -22.85 -20.13 -19.91
#